data_1aab285246967ed03db983eda2c08ed5
#
_entry.id   1aab285246967ed03db983eda2c08ed5
#
_cell.length_a   1.000
_cell.length_b   1.000
_cell.length_c   1.000
_cell.angle_alpha   90.00
_cell.angle_beta   90.00
_cell.angle_gamma   90.00
#
_symmetry.space_group_name_H-M   'P 1'
#
loop_
_entity.id
_entity.type
_entity.pdbx_description
1 polymer ?
#
loop_
_entity_poly.entity_id
_entity_poly.type
_entity_poly.pdbx_seq_one_letter_code
_entity_poly.pdbx_strand_id
1 'polypeptide(L)'
;YGQVVLGVAQSFFDHRLLAQPGIAEFEQLEPVGERAFAVYDTPDAGIWEFRTIAHVHTSSAIMCWAACDRLSLIADRLGLESRAAYWRERADIIHATILDKAWNDDVKAFTAAFGGTDLDASVLLMAEIGFLPATDERYVATVDAVDRDLRMGDHVYRYKVEDDFGKPKTAFTACTFWFIDALYRVGRVEEARRMFETVLATRNHLGLLSEDVDTETGELWGNFPQTYCMVGIINSAALLSKPWAAVT
;
A
#
# COMPACT_ATOMS: atom_id res chain seq x y z
N TYR A 1 -4.40 -4.30 -12.12
CA TYR A 1 -3.88 -3.47 -13.23
C TYR A 1 -2.82 -2.48 -12.71
N GLY A 2 -3.09 -1.73 -11.65
CA GLY A 2 -2.17 -0.73 -11.12
C GLY A 2 -0.81 -1.29 -10.71
N GLN A 3 -0.80 -2.45 -10.07
CA GLN A 3 0.45 -3.12 -9.67
C GLN A 3 1.36 -3.46 -10.86
N VAL A 4 0.77 -3.79 -12.02
CA VAL A 4 1.54 -4.05 -13.25
C VAL A 4 2.24 -2.77 -13.71
N VAL A 5 1.52 -1.66 -13.78
CA VAL A 5 2.09 -0.37 -14.17
C VAL A 5 3.14 0.10 -13.18
N LEU A 6 2.86 0.00 -11.86
CA LEU A 6 3.81 0.36 -10.81
C LEU A 6 5.11 -0.46 -10.90
N GLY A 7 5.00 -1.78 -11.11
CA GLY A 7 6.18 -2.65 -11.22
C GLY A 7 7.07 -2.33 -12.41
N VAL A 8 6.51 -1.86 -13.51
CA VAL A 8 7.27 -1.50 -14.72
C VAL A 8 7.69 -0.03 -14.72
N ALA A 9 6.91 0.86 -14.09
CA ALA A 9 7.14 2.31 -14.14
C ALA A 9 8.56 2.72 -13.76
N GLN A 10 9.16 2.05 -12.76
CA GLN A 10 10.49 2.37 -12.30
C GLN A 10 11.55 2.27 -13.41
N SER A 11 11.39 1.37 -14.40
CA SER A 11 12.33 1.23 -15.49
C SER A 11 12.42 2.47 -16.40
N PHE A 12 11.38 3.31 -16.42
CA PHE A 12 11.39 4.58 -17.17
C PHE A 12 12.16 5.71 -16.46
N PHE A 13 12.42 5.55 -15.16
CA PHE A 13 13.06 6.59 -14.34
C PHE A 13 14.45 6.18 -13.83
N ASP A 14 14.68 4.88 -13.63
CA ASP A 14 15.96 4.34 -13.14
C ASP A 14 16.60 3.42 -14.18
N HIS A 15 17.72 3.86 -14.74
CA HIS A 15 18.41 3.19 -15.84
C HIS A 15 19.64 2.39 -15.41
N ARG A 16 19.84 2.19 -14.10
CA ARG A 16 21.02 1.49 -13.57
C ARG A 16 21.01 0.00 -13.87
N LEU A 17 19.84 -0.61 -14.01
CA LEU A 17 19.67 -2.05 -14.15
C LEU A 17 19.14 -2.48 -15.52
N LEU A 18 18.42 -1.62 -16.21
CA LEU A 18 17.75 -1.93 -17.49
C LEU A 18 18.04 -0.84 -18.52
N ALA A 19 18.03 -1.22 -19.79
CA ALA A 19 18.00 -0.26 -20.89
C ALA A 19 16.75 0.63 -20.74
N GLN A 20 16.89 1.91 -21.08
CA GLN A 20 15.79 2.86 -20.98
C GLN A 20 14.65 2.45 -21.95
N PRO A 21 13.43 2.16 -21.45
CA PRO A 21 12.30 1.91 -22.32
C PRO A 21 11.86 3.21 -23.00
N GLY A 22 11.24 3.05 -24.16
CA GLY A 22 10.78 4.16 -24.98
C GLY A 22 9.27 4.19 -25.18
N ILE A 23 8.85 4.85 -26.26
CA ILE A 23 7.43 5.02 -26.60
C ILE A 23 6.76 3.67 -26.85
N ALA A 24 7.43 2.72 -27.47
CA ALA A 24 6.88 1.41 -27.79
C ALA A 24 6.49 0.60 -26.53
N GLU A 25 7.32 0.66 -25.49
CA GLU A 25 7.04 0.01 -24.20
C GLU A 25 5.93 0.76 -23.44
N PHE A 26 5.90 2.09 -23.52
CA PHE A 26 4.82 2.88 -22.94
C PHE A 26 3.47 2.54 -23.60
N GLU A 27 3.41 2.41 -24.92
CA GLU A 27 2.20 2.02 -25.64
C GLU A 27 1.65 0.65 -25.26
N GLN A 28 2.50 -0.26 -24.79
CA GLN A 28 2.07 -1.55 -24.26
C GLN A 28 1.42 -1.43 -22.87
N LEU A 29 1.73 -0.40 -22.09
CA LEU A 29 1.14 -0.16 -20.77
C LEU A 29 -0.20 0.57 -20.85
N GLU A 30 -0.45 1.37 -21.87
CA GLU A 30 -1.67 2.17 -21.97
C GLU A 30 -2.97 1.33 -21.95
N PRO A 31 -3.08 0.16 -22.63
CA PRO A 31 -4.26 -0.70 -22.50
C PRO A 31 -4.52 -1.16 -21.06
N VAL A 32 -3.46 -1.33 -20.24
CA VAL A 32 -3.58 -1.67 -18.82
C VAL A 32 -4.17 -0.48 -18.04
N GLY A 33 -3.72 0.74 -18.36
CA GLY A 33 -4.26 1.98 -17.80
C GLY A 33 -5.71 2.21 -18.18
N GLU A 34 -6.08 1.99 -19.44
CA GLU A 34 -7.47 2.10 -19.89
C GLU A 34 -8.38 1.11 -19.14
N ARG A 35 -7.91 -0.10 -18.93
CA ARG A 35 -8.67 -1.08 -18.16
C ARG A 35 -8.77 -0.66 -16.69
N ALA A 36 -7.69 -0.16 -16.07
CA ALA A 36 -7.72 0.35 -14.71
C ALA A 36 -8.76 1.48 -14.56
N PHE A 37 -8.77 2.44 -15.49
CA PHE A 37 -9.75 3.53 -15.50
C PHE A 37 -11.19 3.01 -15.69
N ALA A 38 -11.39 1.98 -16.50
CA ALA A 38 -12.71 1.43 -16.76
C ALA A 38 -13.32 0.64 -15.58
N VAL A 39 -12.51 0.23 -14.59
CA VAL A 39 -12.98 -0.68 -13.51
C VAL A 39 -12.71 -0.17 -12.09
N TYR A 40 -12.16 1.03 -11.92
CA TYR A 40 -11.72 1.53 -10.59
C TYR A 40 -12.85 1.61 -9.55
N ASP A 41 -14.10 1.75 -9.99
CA ASP A 41 -15.30 1.84 -9.16
C ASP A 41 -16.22 0.61 -9.32
N THR A 42 -15.69 -0.50 -9.82
CA THR A 42 -16.43 -1.76 -9.92
C THR A 42 -16.05 -2.72 -8.78
N PRO A 43 -17.01 -3.51 -8.25
CA PRO A 43 -16.70 -4.50 -7.23
C PRO A 43 -15.68 -5.53 -7.70
N ASP A 44 -14.76 -5.87 -6.83
CA ASP A 44 -13.75 -6.93 -7.02
C ASP A 44 -13.49 -7.73 -5.74
N ALA A 45 -12.56 -8.68 -5.79
CA ALA A 45 -12.17 -9.52 -4.67
C ALA A 45 -11.18 -8.84 -3.68
N GLY A 46 -10.72 -7.63 -3.98
CA GLY A 46 -9.74 -6.89 -3.19
C GLY A 46 -8.34 -7.50 -3.18
N ILE A 47 -7.44 -6.88 -2.43
CA ILE A 47 -6.06 -7.34 -2.27
C ILE A 47 -5.96 -8.70 -1.56
N TRP A 48 -6.97 -9.05 -0.77
CA TRP A 48 -7.03 -10.28 0.01
C TRP A 48 -7.68 -11.45 -0.74
N GLU A 49 -8.11 -11.22 -1.98
CA GLU A 49 -8.68 -12.25 -2.87
C GLU A 49 -9.89 -12.98 -2.25
N PHE A 50 -10.83 -12.20 -1.69
CA PHE A 50 -12.08 -12.75 -1.15
C PHE A 50 -12.81 -13.60 -2.19
N ARG A 51 -13.37 -14.74 -1.76
CA ARG A 51 -14.01 -15.71 -2.66
C ARG A 51 -15.50 -15.47 -2.82
N THR A 52 -16.16 -15.00 -1.76
CA THR A 52 -17.62 -14.81 -1.71
C THR A 52 -18.01 -13.34 -1.51
N ILE A 53 -17.05 -12.47 -1.20
CA ILE A 53 -17.25 -11.05 -0.93
C ILE A 53 -16.67 -10.24 -2.09
N ALA A 54 -17.50 -9.36 -2.66
CA ALA A 54 -17.04 -8.41 -3.67
C ALA A 54 -17.53 -7.00 -3.30
N HIS A 55 -16.59 -6.06 -3.20
CA HIS A 55 -16.85 -4.65 -2.93
C HIS A 55 -16.03 -3.77 -3.86
N VAL A 56 -16.37 -2.49 -3.96
CA VAL A 56 -15.44 -1.50 -4.53
C VAL A 56 -14.38 -1.22 -3.47
N HIS A 57 -13.32 -2.03 -3.47
CA HIS A 57 -12.26 -1.92 -2.48
C HIS A 57 -11.44 -0.65 -2.68
N THR A 58 -11.23 0.10 -1.60
CA THR A 58 -10.44 1.34 -1.61
C THR A 58 -9.01 1.08 -2.12
N SER A 59 -8.37 -0.01 -1.69
CA SER A 59 -7.04 -0.40 -2.15
C SER A 59 -6.99 -0.68 -3.66
N SER A 60 -8.01 -1.34 -4.22
CA SER A 60 -8.09 -1.60 -5.66
C SER A 60 -8.26 -0.31 -6.46
N ALA A 61 -9.12 0.61 -5.99
CA ALA A 61 -9.32 1.91 -6.61
C ALA A 61 -8.02 2.76 -6.57
N ILE A 62 -7.29 2.75 -5.44
CA ILE A 62 -6.00 3.43 -5.31
C ILE A 62 -4.97 2.88 -6.30
N MET A 63 -4.93 1.56 -6.50
CA MET A 63 -4.03 0.96 -7.50
C MET A 63 -4.43 1.34 -8.94
N CYS A 64 -5.72 1.49 -9.22
CA CYS A 64 -6.19 2.00 -10.52
C CYS A 64 -5.80 3.48 -10.72
N TRP A 65 -5.91 4.30 -9.67
CA TRP A 65 -5.37 5.66 -9.67
C TRP A 65 -3.87 5.66 -9.97
N ALA A 66 -3.10 4.83 -9.28
CA ALA A 66 -1.66 4.74 -9.45
C ALA A 66 -1.25 4.36 -10.88
N ALA A 67 -2.03 3.51 -11.57
CA ALA A 67 -1.81 3.21 -12.98
C ALA A 67 -1.87 4.48 -13.83
N CYS A 68 -2.96 5.25 -13.72
CA CYS A 68 -3.15 6.48 -14.51
C CYS A 68 -2.11 7.55 -14.14
N ASP A 69 -1.82 7.73 -12.86
CA ASP A 69 -0.80 8.66 -12.39
C ASP A 69 0.59 8.34 -12.95
N ARG A 70 1.03 7.08 -12.85
CA ARG A 70 2.33 6.66 -13.37
C ARG A 70 2.41 6.75 -14.89
N LEU A 71 1.34 6.45 -15.62
CA LEU A 71 1.28 6.65 -17.07
C LEU A 71 1.40 8.12 -17.44
N SER A 72 0.79 9.03 -16.68
CA SER A 72 0.98 10.47 -16.87
C SER A 72 2.44 10.88 -16.70
N LEU A 73 3.10 10.43 -15.62
CA LEU A 73 4.50 10.74 -15.35
C LEU A 73 5.45 10.15 -16.40
N ILE A 74 5.18 8.92 -16.87
CA ILE A 74 5.98 8.28 -17.93
C ILE A 74 5.81 9.05 -19.24
N ALA A 75 4.58 9.42 -19.63
CA ALA A 75 4.31 10.18 -20.84
C ALA A 75 5.02 11.55 -20.81
N ASP A 76 4.99 12.26 -19.68
CA ASP A 76 5.73 13.51 -19.48
C ASP A 76 7.24 13.29 -19.65
N ARG A 77 7.81 12.27 -19.02
CA ARG A 77 9.22 11.88 -19.16
C ARG A 77 9.64 11.61 -20.61
N LEU A 78 8.72 11.06 -21.42
CA LEU A 78 8.95 10.76 -22.84
C LEU A 78 8.66 11.95 -23.77
N GLY A 79 8.23 13.11 -23.23
CA GLY A 79 7.87 14.29 -24.02
C GLY A 79 6.52 14.18 -24.77
N LEU A 80 5.62 13.32 -24.27
CA LEU A 80 4.30 13.06 -24.88
C LEU A 80 3.20 13.89 -24.18
N GLU A 81 3.27 15.23 -24.28
CA GLU A 81 2.46 16.17 -23.49
C GLU A 81 0.94 15.87 -23.55
N SER A 82 0.38 15.59 -24.73
CA SER A 82 -1.05 15.29 -24.87
C SER A 82 -1.47 13.99 -24.17
N ARG A 83 -0.59 12.99 -24.16
CA ARG A 83 -0.81 11.71 -23.46
C ARG A 83 -0.61 11.88 -21.94
N ALA A 84 0.33 12.70 -21.52
CA ALA A 84 0.52 13.05 -20.11
C ALA A 84 -0.71 13.73 -19.54
N ALA A 85 -1.29 14.72 -20.26
CA ALA A 85 -2.53 15.40 -19.87
C ALA A 85 -3.72 14.43 -19.83
N TYR A 86 -3.84 13.54 -20.82
CA TYR A 86 -4.89 12.53 -20.88
C TYR A 86 -4.89 11.60 -19.66
N TRP A 87 -3.71 11.09 -19.26
CA TRP A 87 -3.60 10.21 -18.10
C TRP A 87 -3.72 10.95 -16.78
N ARG A 88 -3.31 12.23 -16.72
CA ARG A 88 -3.51 13.08 -15.55
C ARG A 88 -4.99 13.30 -15.26
N GLU A 89 -5.77 13.66 -16.26
CA GLU A 89 -7.22 13.85 -16.12
C GLU A 89 -7.90 12.59 -15.54
N ARG A 90 -7.51 11.41 -16.00
CA ARG A 90 -8.04 10.14 -15.49
C ARG A 90 -7.63 9.87 -14.04
N ALA A 91 -6.38 10.13 -13.72
CA ALA A 91 -5.91 10.01 -12.34
C ALA A 91 -6.67 10.99 -11.42
N ASP A 92 -6.91 12.22 -11.85
CA ASP A 92 -7.61 13.22 -11.06
C ASP A 92 -9.10 12.84 -10.82
N ILE A 93 -9.76 12.24 -11.82
CA ILE A 93 -11.13 11.71 -11.68
C ILE A 93 -11.17 10.60 -10.62
N ILE A 94 -10.26 9.62 -10.72
CA ILE A 94 -10.21 8.53 -9.75
C ILE A 94 -9.86 9.06 -8.35
N HIS A 95 -8.90 9.97 -8.25
CA HIS A 95 -8.49 10.58 -6.99
C HIS A 95 -9.68 11.27 -6.30
N ALA A 96 -10.41 12.12 -7.02
CA ALA A 96 -11.58 12.80 -6.48
C ALA A 96 -12.66 11.80 -6.01
N THR A 97 -12.89 10.73 -6.79
CA THR A 97 -13.87 9.70 -6.44
C THR A 97 -13.49 8.95 -5.15
N ILE A 98 -12.20 8.60 -4.99
CA ILE A 98 -11.73 7.93 -3.77
C ILE A 98 -11.87 8.85 -2.56
N LEU A 99 -11.51 10.13 -2.69
CA LEU A 99 -11.65 11.10 -1.60
C LEU A 99 -13.10 11.28 -1.14
N ASP A 100 -14.05 11.21 -2.06
CA ASP A 100 -15.48 11.33 -1.79
C ASP A 100 -16.08 10.04 -1.19
N LYS A 101 -15.74 8.89 -1.75
CA LYS A 101 -16.44 7.64 -1.46
C LYS A 101 -15.76 6.74 -0.42
N ALA A 102 -14.46 6.86 -0.23
CA ALA A 102 -13.73 6.02 0.70
C ALA A 102 -13.53 6.68 2.07
N TRP A 103 -13.60 8.01 2.17
CA TRP A 103 -13.57 8.71 3.45
C TRP A 103 -14.88 8.54 4.20
N ASN A 104 -14.79 8.21 5.49
CA ASN A 104 -15.96 8.10 6.36
C ASN A 104 -15.81 9.05 7.56
N ASP A 105 -16.73 10.00 7.68
CA ASP A 105 -16.69 11.03 8.72
C ASP A 105 -17.00 10.51 10.13
N ASP A 106 -17.75 9.42 10.25
CA ASP A 106 -18.05 8.83 11.55
C ASP A 106 -16.86 8.01 12.07
N VAL A 107 -16.18 7.29 11.17
CA VAL A 107 -14.98 6.50 11.50
C VAL A 107 -13.73 7.39 11.59
N LYS A 108 -13.74 8.56 10.91
CA LYS A 108 -12.60 9.46 10.73
C LYS A 108 -11.41 8.76 10.06
N ALA A 109 -11.69 7.97 9.03
CA ALA A 109 -10.68 7.23 8.28
C ALA A 109 -11.12 6.95 6.84
N PHE A 110 -10.16 6.65 5.98
CA PHE A 110 -10.41 5.91 4.76
C PHE A 110 -10.73 4.46 5.10
N THR A 111 -11.84 3.96 4.58
CA THR A 111 -12.37 2.63 4.89
C THR A 111 -11.96 1.59 3.86
N ALA A 112 -12.16 0.32 4.18
CA ALA A 112 -11.82 -0.83 3.32
C ALA A 112 -12.48 -0.78 1.94
N ALA A 113 -13.72 -0.27 1.88
CA ALA A 113 -14.52 -0.19 0.67
C ALA A 113 -15.31 1.13 0.62
N PHE A 114 -15.70 1.55 -0.57
CA PHE A 114 -16.50 2.76 -0.79
C PHE A 114 -17.81 2.70 0.00
N GLY A 115 -18.08 3.76 0.76
CA GLY A 115 -19.28 3.87 1.60
C GLY A 115 -19.30 2.90 2.79
N GLY A 116 -18.20 2.20 3.06
CA GLY A 116 -18.08 1.27 4.18
C GLY A 116 -17.74 1.94 5.51
N THR A 117 -17.62 1.11 6.55
CA THR A 117 -17.23 1.54 7.91
C THR A 117 -16.04 0.74 8.45
N ASP A 118 -15.69 -0.35 7.77
CA ASP A 118 -14.62 -1.24 8.21
C ASP A 118 -13.25 -0.71 7.81
N LEU A 119 -12.26 -0.96 8.66
CA LEU A 119 -10.85 -0.63 8.40
C LEU A 119 -10.13 -1.79 7.74
N ASP A 120 -9.16 -1.45 6.89
CA ASP A 120 -8.23 -2.36 6.24
C ASP A 120 -6.83 -1.75 6.23
N ALA A 121 -5.83 -2.51 6.63
CA ALA A 121 -4.45 -2.01 6.71
C ALA A 121 -3.87 -1.60 5.34
N SER A 122 -4.43 -2.08 4.22
CA SER A 122 -3.97 -1.71 2.88
C SER A 122 -4.12 -0.21 2.55
N VAL A 123 -5.01 0.51 3.24
CA VAL A 123 -5.15 1.96 3.08
C VAL A 123 -3.93 2.74 3.56
N LEU A 124 -3.08 2.15 4.40
CA LEU A 124 -1.81 2.75 4.85
C LEU A 124 -0.85 3.01 3.68
N LEU A 125 -0.97 2.28 2.59
CA LEU A 125 -0.13 2.44 1.40
C LEU A 125 -0.38 3.76 0.66
N MET A 126 -1.44 4.51 0.96
CA MET A 126 -1.78 5.77 0.28
C MET A 126 -0.61 6.77 0.21
N ALA A 127 0.10 6.98 1.32
CA ALA A 127 1.22 7.92 1.33
C ALA A 127 2.47 7.36 0.64
N GLU A 128 2.69 6.06 0.71
CA GLU A 128 3.83 5.41 0.06
C GLU A 128 3.77 5.53 -1.46
N ILE A 129 2.61 5.28 -2.04
CA ILE A 129 2.41 5.36 -3.48
C ILE A 129 2.17 6.79 -3.99
N GLY A 130 2.09 7.78 -3.08
CA GLY A 130 1.92 9.19 -3.41
C GLY A 130 0.47 9.61 -3.71
N PHE A 131 -0.53 8.83 -3.27
CA PHE A 131 -1.94 9.18 -3.42
C PHE A 131 -2.30 10.40 -2.56
N LEU A 132 -1.83 10.43 -1.31
CA LEU A 132 -1.92 11.57 -0.41
C LEU A 132 -0.55 11.88 0.20
N PRO A 133 -0.25 13.15 0.49
CA PRO A 133 0.89 13.46 1.33
C PRO A 133 0.69 12.92 2.75
N ALA A 134 1.76 12.45 3.38
CA ALA A 134 1.69 11.92 4.75
C ALA A 134 1.23 12.95 5.80
N THR A 135 1.24 14.24 5.43
CA THR A 135 0.77 15.37 6.25
C THR A 135 -0.71 15.69 6.05
N ASP A 136 -1.42 15.00 5.13
CA ASP A 136 -2.87 15.16 4.96
C ASP A 136 -3.58 14.71 6.24
N GLU A 137 -4.44 15.56 6.79
CA GLU A 137 -5.14 15.30 8.07
C GLU A 137 -5.98 14.02 8.03
N ARG A 138 -6.55 13.68 6.88
CA ARG A 138 -7.33 12.44 6.71
C ARG A 138 -6.44 11.21 6.70
N TYR A 139 -5.23 11.31 6.10
CA TYR A 139 -4.27 10.22 6.18
C TYR A 139 -3.77 10.00 7.61
N VAL A 140 -3.42 11.07 8.32
CA VAL A 140 -3.01 11.00 9.74
C VAL A 140 -4.12 10.37 10.58
N ALA A 141 -5.37 10.82 10.42
CA ALA A 141 -6.52 10.27 11.12
C ALA A 141 -6.75 8.78 10.78
N THR A 142 -6.50 8.37 9.52
CA THR A 142 -6.57 6.96 9.11
C THR A 142 -5.50 6.12 9.80
N VAL A 143 -4.26 6.61 9.91
CA VAL A 143 -3.18 5.93 10.66
C VAL A 143 -3.57 5.77 12.13
N ASP A 144 -4.15 6.81 12.76
CA ASP A 144 -4.62 6.75 14.15
C ASP A 144 -5.81 5.77 14.33
N ALA A 145 -6.70 5.68 13.34
CA ALA A 145 -7.80 4.71 13.37
C ALA A 145 -7.27 3.26 13.26
N VAL A 146 -6.30 3.01 12.39
CA VAL A 146 -5.64 1.70 12.27
C VAL A 146 -4.89 1.36 13.57
N ASP A 147 -4.20 2.33 14.18
CA ASP A 147 -3.53 2.16 15.48
C ASP A 147 -4.53 1.73 16.56
N ARG A 148 -5.66 2.41 16.65
CA ARG A 148 -6.71 2.15 17.65
C ARG A 148 -7.39 0.79 17.45
N ASP A 149 -7.72 0.45 16.20
CA ASP A 149 -8.66 -0.63 15.93
C ASP A 149 -8.02 -1.90 15.38
N LEU A 150 -6.91 -1.82 14.63
CA LEU A 150 -6.25 -2.99 14.02
C LEU A 150 -4.96 -3.40 14.70
N ARG A 151 -4.37 -2.55 15.54
CA ARG A 151 -3.14 -2.87 16.24
C ARG A 151 -3.37 -3.80 17.43
N MET A 152 -2.45 -4.75 17.63
CA MET A 152 -2.35 -5.65 18.78
C MET A 152 -0.91 -5.72 19.26
N GLY A 153 -0.58 -4.97 20.32
CA GLY A 153 0.81 -4.81 20.77
C GLY A 153 1.66 -4.12 19.71
N ASP A 154 2.71 -4.79 19.25
CA ASP A 154 3.57 -4.29 18.16
C ASP A 154 3.27 -4.95 16.80
N HIS A 155 2.07 -5.52 16.63
CA HIS A 155 1.61 -6.14 15.39
C HIS A 155 0.29 -5.54 14.90
N VAL A 156 -0.02 -5.70 13.61
CA VAL A 156 -1.22 -5.15 12.98
C VAL A 156 -1.96 -6.23 12.21
N TYR A 157 -3.27 -6.32 12.45
CA TYR A 157 -4.17 -7.15 11.68
C TYR A 157 -4.43 -6.55 10.29
N ARG A 158 -4.67 -7.39 9.28
CA ARG A 158 -5.10 -6.93 7.96
C ARG A 158 -6.46 -6.23 8.02
N TYR A 159 -7.40 -6.80 8.78
CA TYR A 159 -8.74 -6.31 9.13
C TYR A 159 -9.27 -7.15 10.29
N LYS A 160 -10.45 -6.78 10.85
CA LYS A 160 -11.09 -7.52 11.95
C LYS A 160 -12.50 -8.03 11.62
N VAL A 161 -12.95 -7.86 10.38
CA VAL A 161 -14.23 -8.40 9.92
C VAL A 161 -14.13 -9.89 9.64
N GLU A 162 -15.27 -10.58 9.62
CA GLU A 162 -15.36 -11.98 9.25
C GLU A 162 -15.22 -12.12 7.73
N ASP A 163 -14.36 -13.00 7.29
CA ASP A 163 -14.11 -13.34 5.89
C ASP A 163 -14.58 -14.77 5.56
N ASP A 164 -14.20 -15.26 4.37
CA ASP A 164 -14.51 -16.62 3.91
C ASP A 164 -13.99 -17.74 4.85
N PHE A 165 -13.08 -17.42 5.76
CA PHE A 165 -12.43 -18.35 6.70
C PHE A 165 -12.71 -18.02 8.17
N GLY A 166 -13.59 -17.04 8.43
CA GLY A 166 -13.92 -16.53 9.76
C GLY A 166 -13.10 -15.27 10.09
N LYS A 167 -13.11 -14.87 11.35
CA LYS A 167 -12.34 -13.68 11.80
C LYS A 167 -10.86 -13.99 11.84
N PRO A 168 -9.99 -13.10 11.34
CA PRO A 168 -8.56 -13.23 11.51
C PRO A 168 -8.18 -13.36 12.99
N LYS A 169 -7.32 -14.34 13.29
CA LYS A 169 -6.84 -14.61 14.66
C LYS A 169 -5.39 -14.18 14.85
N THR A 170 -4.66 -14.01 13.76
CA THR A 170 -3.24 -13.69 13.71
C THR A 170 -3.02 -12.34 13.07
N ALA A 171 -1.97 -11.64 13.45
CA ALA A 171 -1.56 -10.41 12.80
C ALA A 171 -0.80 -10.72 11.50
N PHE A 172 -1.08 -9.95 10.43
CA PHE A 172 -0.43 -10.11 9.16
C PHE A 172 0.88 -9.30 9.13
N THR A 173 2.00 -9.99 9.01
CA THR A 173 3.33 -9.37 9.19
C THR A 173 3.60 -8.24 8.18
N ALA A 174 3.16 -8.37 6.92
CA ALA A 174 3.30 -7.30 5.93
C ALA A 174 2.52 -6.04 6.33
N CYS A 175 1.32 -6.18 6.92
CA CYS A 175 0.54 -5.04 7.42
C CYS A 175 1.25 -4.33 8.57
N THR A 176 1.97 -5.07 9.41
CA THR A 176 2.80 -4.48 10.46
C THR A 176 3.91 -3.62 9.87
N PHE A 177 4.57 -4.04 8.80
CA PHE A 177 5.55 -3.20 8.09
C PHE A 177 4.90 -1.98 7.43
N TRP A 178 3.74 -2.10 6.80
CA TRP A 178 3.02 -0.93 6.25
C TRP A 178 2.68 0.09 7.34
N PHE A 179 2.33 -0.39 8.52
CA PHE A 179 2.06 0.50 9.66
C PHE A 179 3.33 1.15 10.21
N ILE A 180 4.46 0.43 10.31
CA ILE A 180 5.77 0.99 10.68
C ILE A 180 6.14 2.12 9.71
N ASP A 181 5.99 1.90 8.40
CA ASP A 181 6.31 2.88 7.38
C ASP A 181 5.35 4.09 7.44
N ALA A 182 4.07 3.86 7.72
CA ALA A 182 3.08 4.91 7.94
C ALA A 182 3.41 5.76 9.17
N LEU A 183 3.75 5.13 10.30
CA LEU A 183 4.18 5.83 11.53
C LEU A 183 5.38 6.73 11.27
N TYR A 184 6.40 6.24 10.55
CA TYR A 184 7.55 7.04 10.17
C TYR A 184 7.13 8.27 9.35
N ARG A 185 6.30 8.06 8.34
CA ARG A 185 5.85 9.12 7.41
C ARG A 185 5.01 10.20 8.09
N VAL A 186 4.20 9.87 9.10
CA VAL A 186 3.44 10.84 9.90
C VAL A 186 4.25 11.44 11.06
N GLY A 187 5.56 11.15 11.16
CA GLY A 187 6.47 11.75 12.13
C GLY A 187 6.59 10.99 13.46
N ARG A 188 5.93 9.84 13.64
CA ARG A 188 6.03 8.97 14.84
C ARG A 188 7.27 8.06 14.76
N VAL A 189 8.45 8.64 14.49
CA VAL A 189 9.69 7.95 14.10
C VAL A 189 10.20 6.96 15.15
N GLU A 190 10.23 7.37 16.43
CA GLU A 190 10.75 6.51 17.49
C GLU A 190 9.83 5.32 17.77
N GLU A 191 8.54 5.50 17.55
CA GLU A 191 7.58 4.40 17.66
C GLU A 191 7.73 3.42 16.50
N ALA A 192 7.86 3.92 15.28
CA ALA A 192 8.15 3.10 14.10
C ALA A 192 9.41 2.26 14.30
N ARG A 193 10.48 2.87 14.84
CA ARG A 193 11.74 2.19 15.12
C ARG A 193 11.58 1.08 16.15
N ARG A 194 10.91 1.36 17.27
CA ARG A 194 10.66 0.35 18.31
C ARG A 194 9.86 -0.84 17.77
N MET A 195 8.78 -0.59 17.01
CA MET A 195 7.99 -1.65 16.40
C MET A 195 8.83 -2.47 15.39
N PHE A 196 9.63 -1.81 14.58
CA PHE A 196 10.53 -2.48 13.64
C PHE A 196 11.50 -3.42 14.36
N GLU A 197 12.12 -2.98 15.45
CA GLU A 197 13.02 -3.80 16.27
C GLU A 197 12.31 -5.00 16.88
N THR A 198 11.06 -4.82 17.36
CA THR A 198 10.23 -5.91 17.89
C THR A 198 9.95 -6.96 16.80
N VAL A 199 9.52 -6.54 15.61
CA VAL A 199 9.27 -7.48 14.50
C VAL A 199 10.57 -8.19 14.08
N LEU A 200 11.69 -7.49 14.03
CA LEU A 200 12.98 -8.10 13.73
C LEU A 200 13.37 -9.17 14.76
N ALA A 201 12.97 -9.03 16.01
CA ALA A 201 13.26 -10.02 17.07
C ALA A 201 12.49 -11.34 16.88
N THR A 202 11.39 -11.36 16.13
CA THR A 202 10.60 -12.57 15.86
C THR A 202 11.16 -13.44 14.70
N ARG A 203 12.19 -12.96 13.98
CA ARG A 203 12.83 -13.73 12.90
C ARG A 203 13.45 -15.03 13.44
N ASN A 204 13.42 -16.06 12.61
CA ASN A 204 14.17 -17.27 12.95
C ASN A 204 15.69 -17.05 12.84
N HIS A 205 16.47 -18.10 13.15
CA HIS A 205 17.95 -18.06 13.13
C HIS A 205 18.56 -17.78 11.74
N LEU A 206 17.77 -17.89 10.66
CA LEU A 206 18.18 -17.53 9.29
C LEU A 206 17.75 -16.10 8.91
N GLY A 207 17.10 -15.36 9.80
CA GLY A 207 16.58 -14.01 9.52
C GLY A 207 15.26 -13.97 8.79
N LEU A 208 14.51 -15.07 8.73
CA LEU A 208 13.28 -15.21 7.94
C LEU A 208 12.04 -15.00 8.81
N LEU A 209 10.98 -14.44 8.17
CA LEU A 209 9.66 -14.21 8.75
C LEU A 209 8.58 -15.02 8.00
N SER A 210 7.50 -15.31 8.72
CA SER A 210 6.26 -15.87 8.18
C SER A 210 5.28 -14.79 7.74
N GLU A 211 4.21 -15.24 7.11
CA GLU A 211 3.08 -14.42 6.70
C GLU A 211 2.36 -13.78 7.88
N ASP A 212 2.05 -14.59 8.88
CA ASP A 212 1.33 -14.21 10.09
C ASP A 212 2.14 -14.49 11.34
N VAL A 213 1.75 -13.81 12.42
CA VAL A 213 2.23 -14.07 13.79
C VAL A 213 1.04 -14.11 14.74
N ASP A 214 1.01 -15.11 15.60
CA ASP A 214 0.10 -15.14 16.74
C ASP A 214 0.61 -14.15 17.78
N THR A 215 -0.19 -13.15 18.10
CA THR A 215 0.22 -12.04 18.98
C THR A 215 0.24 -12.43 20.47
N GLU A 216 -0.35 -13.57 20.86
CA GLU A 216 -0.35 -14.07 22.23
C GLU A 216 0.84 -15.00 22.49
N THR A 217 1.13 -15.89 21.54
CA THR A 217 2.17 -16.93 21.69
C THR A 217 3.50 -16.55 21.03
N GLY A 218 3.48 -15.64 20.07
CA GLY A 218 4.63 -15.31 19.22
C GLY A 218 4.92 -16.36 18.14
N GLU A 219 4.05 -17.37 17.98
CA GLU A 219 4.23 -18.38 16.95
C GLU A 219 4.09 -17.78 15.54
N LEU A 220 4.93 -18.26 14.64
CA LEU A 220 4.92 -17.89 13.23
C LEU A 220 3.95 -18.79 12.47
N TRP A 221 2.98 -18.19 11.78
CA TRP A 221 1.90 -18.87 11.05
C TRP A 221 1.87 -18.51 9.57
N GLY A 222 1.13 -19.30 8.79
CA GLY A 222 0.92 -19.06 7.37
C GLY A 222 2.12 -19.46 6.50
N ASN A 223 2.24 -18.85 5.33
CA ASN A 223 3.32 -19.15 4.39
C ASN A 223 4.70 -18.74 4.96
N PHE A 224 5.69 -19.64 4.80
CA PHE A 224 7.04 -19.43 5.31
C PHE A 224 8.10 -19.95 4.32
N PRO A 225 9.15 -19.18 4.00
CA PRO A 225 9.31 -17.76 4.29
C PRO A 225 8.37 -16.91 3.41
N GLN A 226 7.89 -15.78 3.95
CA GLN A 226 7.00 -14.88 3.21
C GLN A 226 7.79 -13.73 2.57
N THR A 227 7.75 -13.66 1.24
CA THR A 227 8.50 -12.66 0.45
C THR A 227 8.09 -11.22 0.77
N TYR A 228 6.80 -10.94 0.93
CA TYR A 228 6.33 -9.59 1.28
C TYR A 228 6.89 -9.10 2.61
N CYS A 229 7.02 -10.00 3.59
CA CYS A 229 7.63 -9.69 4.88
C CYS A 229 9.12 -9.40 4.75
N MET A 230 9.83 -10.13 3.88
CA MET A 230 11.24 -9.86 3.60
C MET A 230 11.45 -8.52 2.90
N VAL A 231 10.58 -8.17 1.95
CA VAL A 231 10.56 -6.83 1.33
C VAL A 231 10.25 -5.75 2.37
N GLY A 232 9.31 -6.00 3.28
CA GLY A 232 8.99 -5.10 4.40
C GLY A 232 10.21 -4.80 5.27
N ILE A 233 11.02 -5.81 5.62
CA ILE A 233 12.29 -5.59 6.34
C ILE A 233 13.19 -4.62 5.58
N ILE A 234 13.37 -4.82 4.26
CA ILE A 234 14.26 -4.00 3.44
C ILE A 234 13.77 -2.56 3.36
N ASN A 235 12.46 -2.39 3.07
CA ASN A 235 11.87 -1.06 2.91
C ASN A 235 11.89 -0.27 4.23
N SER A 236 11.41 -0.86 5.31
CA SER A 236 11.40 -0.20 6.63
C SER A 236 12.81 0.07 7.15
N ALA A 237 13.77 -0.86 6.94
CA ALA A 237 15.16 -0.62 7.29
C ALA A 237 15.76 0.57 6.51
N ALA A 238 15.50 0.65 5.20
CA ALA A 238 15.96 1.77 4.38
C ALA A 238 15.34 3.10 4.84
N LEU A 239 14.03 3.10 5.12
CA LEU A 239 13.28 4.27 5.56
C LEU A 239 13.74 4.78 6.94
N LEU A 240 13.97 3.87 7.90
CA LEU A 240 14.37 4.16 9.26
C LEU A 240 15.89 4.43 9.42
N SER A 241 16.68 4.14 8.38
CA SER A 241 18.12 4.34 8.40
C SER A 241 18.47 5.83 8.41
N LYS A 242 19.47 6.21 9.23
CA LYS A 242 20.06 7.54 9.13
C LYS A 242 20.95 7.62 7.89
N PRO A 243 20.95 8.75 7.17
CA PRO A 243 21.96 8.97 6.15
C PRO A 243 23.37 8.78 6.72
N TRP A 244 24.27 8.14 5.98
CA TRP A 244 25.65 7.90 6.44
C TRP A 244 26.33 9.18 6.95
N ALA A 245 26.09 10.31 6.29
CA ALA A 245 26.59 11.63 6.68
C ALA A 245 26.05 12.14 8.04
N ALA A 246 25.00 11.54 8.59
CA ALA A 246 24.43 11.91 9.89
C ALA A 246 24.96 11.04 11.04
N VAL A 247 25.86 10.09 10.74
CA VAL A 247 26.45 9.15 11.73
C VAL A 247 27.87 9.58 12.12
N THR A 248 28.44 10.55 11.41
CA THR A 248 29.71 11.23 11.71
C THR A 248 29.43 12.53 12.40
#